data_b1d20db74b33ef37f0becf6bf9235e23
#
_entry.id   b1d20db74b33ef37f0becf6bf9235e23
#
_cell.length_a   1.000
_cell.length_b   1.000
_cell.length_c   1.000
_cell.angle_alpha   90.00
_cell.angle_beta   90.00
_cell.angle_gamma   90.00
#
_symmetry.space_group_name_H-M   'P 1'
#
loop_
_entity.id
_entity.type
_entity.pdbx_description
1 polymer ?
#
loop_
_entity_poly.entity_id
_entity_poly.type
_entity_poly.pdbx_seq_one_letter_code
_entity_poly.pdbx_strand_id
1 'polypeptide(L)'
;MLQGRYRLIRRLAGGKLSQTFLAIDHATEPATPCVIKECAAASHLRPQQRDIQPFRQLQHGQIPDLLDWFEQENCCYWVHEYLAGDNLARVLQAEGQFSATEVWALLRELLPVLQFIHNQNIVHRDIKPENILRQVTATGQRQLVLVDFSSAQQVGPSSDFQPGTAIGSPIYAAPEQLRGQSVFASDLYSLGVTCLHLLTGVHPFQLFDAANHCWVWRDYWVAEEEHSLLADLLDRLVEPALAQRLPTAVAAIDYGWSDFRGMASPPAAQSCPPQSLPGWQCSAILTGHEGLFASVNGVAISPAGHLLASASDDQTVRLWDINTAAVIRVLAGHQRGVKTVAFQAGADLLLASGGDDRLIHLWEPESGNLVHSLRGHQHAINALCFSPDHQLLASGSADKTIKLWHPGKGEWIADLIGHTLAVKTLAFAPSQPWLASGSSDRSVKIWDLARLKVLHTLADHTWSVTAIAFSPDGQFLATGSEDRTIQLWECKSWQKVRTLSGHGWPITSLAFTPDGNWLLSGSWDKTIKVWQVSTGEELARLTGHRDAINAVALAPKGETIASASADQTLRLWQQTPPQERLGELQGRRGIKS
;
A
#
# COMPACT_ATOMS: atom_id res chain seq x y z
N MET A 1 1.49 -25.18 -33.10
CA MET A 1 2.91 -25.25 -33.57
C MET A 1 3.16 -24.09 -34.49
N LEU A 2 4.11 -23.21 -34.15
CA LEU A 2 4.60 -22.16 -35.04
C LEU A 2 5.81 -22.70 -35.83
N GLN A 3 5.85 -22.44 -37.13
CA GLN A 3 6.87 -22.97 -38.08
C GLN A 3 7.14 -24.46 -37.98
N GLY A 4 6.21 -25.30 -37.49
CA GLY A 4 6.45 -26.72 -37.22
C GLY A 4 7.48 -27.00 -36.12
N ARG A 5 8.07 -25.99 -35.50
CA ARG A 5 9.18 -26.05 -34.54
C ARG A 5 8.74 -25.69 -33.12
N TYR A 6 8.01 -24.60 -32.92
CA TYR A 6 7.70 -24.08 -31.60
C TYR A 6 6.32 -24.52 -31.12
N ARG A 7 6.24 -25.16 -29.96
CA ARG A 7 4.98 -25.56 -29.32
C ARG A 7 4.63 -24.57 -28.21
N LEU A 8 3.58 -23.79 -28.38
CA LEU A 8 3.07 -22.90 -27.35
C LEU A 8 2.51 -23.72 -26.17
N ILE A 9 2.90 -23.38 -24.95
CA ILE A 9 2.51 -24.07 -23.71
C ILE A 9 1.46 -23.25 -22.94
N ARG A 10 1.78 -22.00 -22.62
CA ARG A 10 0.86 -21.10 -21.91
C ARG A 10 1.18 -19.65 -22.21
N ARG A 11 0.17 -18.79 -22.08
CA ARG A 11 0.35 -17.35 -22.18
C ARG A 11 0.97 -16.83 -20.89
N LEU A 12 1.99 -15.99 -20.99
CA LEU A 12 2.68 -15.34 -19.88
C LEU A 12 2.15 -13.92 -19.65
N ALA A 13 1.95 -13.17 -20.73
CA ALA A 13 1.49 -11.79 -20.71
C ALA A 13 0.79 -11.44 -22.04
N GLY A 14 0.10 -10.30 -22.09
CA GLY A 14 -0.36 -9.75 -23.38
C GLY A 14 -1.61 -8.90 -23.27
N GLY A 15 -1.72 -7.95 -24.21
CA GLY A 15 -2.82 -7.04 -24.47
C GLY A 15 -3.44 -7.27 -25.84
N LYS A 16 -4.07 -6.21 -26.38
CA LYS A 16 -4.71 -6.26 -27.72
C LYS A 16 -3.73 -6.27 -28.89
N LEU A 17 -2.50 -5.77 -28.70
CA LEU A 17 -1.52 -5.55 -29.79
C LEU A 17 -0.35 -6.54 -29.76
N SER A 18 -0.07 -7.18 -28.63
CA SER A 18 0.98 -8.19 -28.51
C SER A 18 0.65 -9.23 -27.44
N GLN A 19 1.14 -10.45 -27.63
CA GLN A 19 0.97 -11.56 -26.69
C GLN A 19 2.31 -12.25 -26.47
N THR A 20 2.59 -12.64 -25.22
CA THR A 20 3.83 -13.35 -24.85
C THR A 20 3.50 -14.74 -24.34
N PHE A 21 4.15 -15.73 -24.88
CA PHE A 21 3.92 -17.15 -24.57
C PHE A 21 5.19 -17.82 -24.07
N LEU A 22 5.04 -18.74 -23.14
CA LEU A 22 6.01 -19.79 -22.90
C LEU A 22 5.83 -20.85 -23.99
N ALA A 23 6.91 -21.24 -24.62
CA ALA A 23 6.91 -22.25 -25.67
C ALA A 23 8.08 -23.25 -25.47
N ILE A 24 8.05 -24.34 -26.20
CA ILE A 24 9.16 -25.32 -26.29
C ILE A 24 9.63 -25.34 -27.72
N ASP A 25 10.96 -25.18 -27.87
CA ASP A 25 11.66 -25.37 -29.13
C ASP A 25 12.00 -26.86 -29.33
N HIS A 26 11.41 -27.48 -30.35
CA HIS A 26 11.64 -28.87 -30.69
C HIS A 26 12.80 -29.08 -31.68
N ALA A 27 13.46 -28.02 -32.14
CA ALA A 27 14.67 -28.15 -32.96
C ALA A 27 15.95 -28.38 -32.14
N THR A 28 15.87 -28.25 -30.81
CA THR A 28 16.97 -28.52 -29.88
C THR A 28 16.85 -29.93 -29.25
N GLU A 29 17.96 -30.59 -29.00
CA GLU A 29 17.99 -31.85 -28.24
C GLU A 29 18.89 -31.70 -26.99
N PRO A 30 18.31 -31.70 -25.76
CA PRO A 30 16.88 -31.84 -25.44
C PRO A 30 16.09 -30.58 -25.81
N ALA A 31 14.76 -30.76 -26.01
CA ALA A 31 13.86 -29.66 -26.33
C ALA A 31 13.87 -28.58 -25.22
N THR A 32 14.16 -27.32 -25.57
CA THR A 32 14.41 -26.24 -24.61
C THR A 32 13.23 -25.30 -24.49
N PRO A 33 12.92 -24.77 -23.28
CA PRO A 33 11.92 -23.75 -23.11
C PRO A 33 12.41 -22.41 -23.69
N CYS A 34 11.50 -21.68 -24.36
CA CYS A 34 11.74 -20.34 -24.90
C CYS A 34 10.54 -19.43 -24.65
N VAL A 35 10.75 -18.14 -24.78
CA VAL A 35 9.68 -17.11 -24.70
C VAL A 35 9.42 -16.60 -26.11
N ILE A 36 8.16 -16.64 -26.53
CA ILE A 36 7.76 -16.15 -27.85
C ILE A 36 6.84 -14.95 -27.65
N LYS A 37 7.22 -13.81 -28.22
CA LYS A 37 6.38 -12.63 -28.29
C LYS A 37 5.82 -12.49 -29.71
N GLU A 38 4.49 -12.56 -29.80
CA GLU A 38 3.71 -12.32 -30.99
C GLU A 38 3.30 -10.83 -31.06
N CYS A 39 3.57 -10.17 -32.16
CA CYS A 39 3.16 -8.80 -32.43
C CYS A 39 2.31 -8.75 -33.71
N ALA A 40 1.11 -8.17 -33.63
CA ALA A 40 0.22 -8.04 -34.78
C ALA A 40 0.83 -7.11 -35.84
N ALA A 41 0.73 -7.48 -37.10
CA ALA A 41 1.35 -6.75 -38.24
C ALA A 41 0.72 -5.39 -38.56
N ALA A 42 -0.44 -5.08 -37.99
CA ALA A 42 -1.07 -3.75 -38.09
C ALA A 42 -0.35 -2.70 -37.22
N SER A 43 0.59 -3.11 -36.36
CA SER A 43 1.47 -2.20 -35.65
C SER A 43 2.54 -1.70 -36.63
N HIS A 44 2.78 -0.38 -36.66
CA HIS A 44 3.90 0.27 -37.38
C HIS A 44 5.28 -0.20 -36.90
N LEU A 45 5.38 -1.39 -36.29
CA LEU A 45 6.50 -2.08 -35.64
C LEU A 45 7.04 -3.22 -36.50
N ARG A 46 6.91 -3.19 -37.85
CA ARG A 46 7.61 -4.17 -38.71
C ARG A 46 9.09 -3.77 -38.80
N PRO A 47 9.98 -4.37 -38.00
CA PRO A 47 11.39 -4.22 -38.28
C PRO A 47 11.70 -4.91 -39.62
N GLN A 48 12.41 -4.23 -40.49
CA GLN A 48 12.99 -4.90 -41.63
C GLN A 48 14.07 -5.86 -41.16
N GLN A 49 14.34 -6.91 -41.90
CA GLN A 49 15.35 -7.93 -41.50
C GLN A 49 16.74 -7.33 -41.19
N ARG A 50 17.05 -6.12 -41.70
CA ARG A 50 18.24 -5.36 -41.40
C ARG A 50 18.23 -4.75 -39.99
N ASP A 51 17.07 -4.46 -39.46
CA ASP A 51 16.90 -3.81 -38.16
C ASP A 51 17.07 -4.78 -36.97
N ILE A 52 17.11 -6.10 -37.25
CA ILE A 52 17.18 -7.15 -36.23
C ILE A 52 18.63 -7.59 -35.94
N GLN A 53 19.55 -7.37 -36.91
CA GLN A 53 20.94 -7.78 -36.77
C GLN A 53 21.63 -7.23 -35.50
N PRO A 54 21.44 -5.97 -35.11
CA PRO A 54 22.01 -5.42 -33.89
C PRO A 54 21.55 -6.16 -32.63
N PHE A 55 20.27 -6.61 -32.59
CA PHE A 55 19.72 -7.32 -31.42
C PHE A 55 20.24 -8.75 -31.31
N ARG A 56 20.57 -9.42 -32.41
CA ARG A 56 21.20 -10.74 -32.42
C ARG A 56 22.65 -10.71 -31.89
N GLN A 57 23.28 -9.55 -31.91
CA GLN A 57 24.67 -9.36 -31.43
C GLN A 57 24.73 -8.93 -29.96
N LEU A 58 23.58 -8.66 -29.31
CA LEU A 58 23.53 -8.33 -27.88
C LEU A 58 23.83 -9.59 -27.06
N GLN A 59 25.07 -9.76 -26.63
CA GLN A 59 25.49 -10.83 -25.73
C GLN A 59 25.86 -10.21 -24.37
N HIS A 60 24.98 -10.37 -23.39
CA HIS A 60 25.17 -9.84 -22.04
C HIS A 60 24.42 -10.71 -21.03
N GLY A 61 25.04 -11.10 -19.93
CA GLY A 61 24.45 -12.01 -18.93
C GLY A 61 23.15 -11.52 -18.24
N GLN A 62 22.77 -10.25 -18.47
CA GLN A 62 21.54 -9.62 -17.96
C GLN A 62 20.57 -9.21 -19.08
N ILE A 63 20.74 -9.78 -20.27
CA ILE A 63 19.84 -9.61 -21.43
C ILE A 63 19.60 -11.01 -22.01
N PRO A 64 18.35 -11.47 -22.21
CA PRO A 64 18.10 -12.77 -22.80
C PRO A 64 18.51 -12.80 -24.27
N ASP A 65 19.15 -13.90 -24.69
CA ASP A 65 19.55 -14.09 -26.07
C ASP A 65 18.33 -14.10 -27.01
N LEU A 66 18.44 -13.43 -28.14
CA LEU A 66 17.48 -13.54 -29.25
C LEU A 66 17.78 -14.81 -30.05
N LEU A 67 16.99 -15.86 -29.82
CA LEU A 67 17.17 -17.17 -30.44
C LEU A 67 16.71 -17.22 -31.89
N ASP A 68 15.58 -16.55 -32.18
CA ASP A 68 15.00 -16.52 -33.52
C ASP A 68 14.07 -15.31 -33.73
N TRP A 69 13.81 -14.98 -34.98
CA TRP A 69 12.79 -14.03 -35.39
C TRP A 69 12.21 -14.45 -36.74
N PHE A 70 10.88 -14.42 -36.86
CA PHE A 70 10.20 -14.78 -38.10
C PHE A 70 8.85 -14.07 -38.25
N GLU A 71 8.33 -14.04 -39.48
CA GLU A 71 6.99 -13.60 -39.80
C GLU A 71 6.13 -14.80 -40.20
N GLN A 72 4.91 -14.89 -39.68
CA GLN A 72 3.92 -15.88 -40.03
C GLN A 72 2.52 -15.28 -39.87
N GLU A 73 1.60 -15.54 -40.87
CA GLU A 73 0.18 -15.17 -40.78
C GLU A 73 -0.05 -13.69 -40.42
N ASN A 74 0.73 -12.80 -41.01
CA ASN A 74 0.64 -11.35 -40.81
C ASN A 74 1.00 -10.91 -39.36
N CYS A 75 1.69 -11.73 -38.59
CA CYS A 75 2.28 -11.45 -37.28
C CYS A 75 3.81 -11.60 -37.34
N CYS A 76 4.53 -10.84 -36.52
CA CYS A 76 5.96 -11.05 -36.30
C CYS A 76 6.18 -11.67 -34.91
N TYR A 77 7.13 -12.60 -34.85
CA TYR A 77 7.45 -13.40 -33.70
C TYR A 77 8.89 -13.20 -33.28
N TRP A 78 9.11 -12.81 -32.01
CA TRP A 78 10.41 -12.71 -31.38
C TRP A 78 10.57 -13.89 -30.44
N VAL A 79 11.60 -14.70 -30.64
CA VAL A 79 11.90 -15.88 -29.82
C VAL A 79 13.14 -15.61 -28.98
N HIS A 80 12.96 -15.56 -27.68
CA HIS A 80 14.02 -15.33 -26.71
C HIS A 80 14.25 -16.54 -25.81
N GLU A 81 15.43 -16.60 -25.23
CA GLU A 81 15.75 -17.52 -24.14
C GLU A 81 14.72 -17.38 -23.01
N TYR A 82 14.33 -18.52 -22.42
CA TYR A 82 13.48 -18.53 -21.23
C TYR A 82 14.32 -18.41 -19.97
N LEU A 83 14.12 -17.37 -19.22
CA LEU A 83 14.73 -17.13 -17.91
C LEU A 83 13.70 -17.33 -16.79
N ALA A 84 14.03 -18.19 -15.83
CA ALA A 84 13.17 -18.44 -14.68
C ALA A 84 13.32 -17.30 -13.66
N GLY A 85 12.22 -16.67 -13.28
CA GLY A 85 12.21 -15.56 -12.30
C GLY A 85 10.89 -14.82 -12.30
N ASP A 86 10.70 -13.98 -11.30
CA ASP A 86 9.57 -13.06 -11.21
C ASP A 86 9.97 -11.67 -11.69
N ASN A 87 9.08 -11.00 -12.42
CA ASN A 87 9.30 -9.60 -12.75
C ASN A 87 9.08 -8.69 -11.54
N LEU A 88 9.70 -7.50 -11.57
CA LEU A 88 9.65 -6.60 -10.42
C LEU A 88 8.25 -6.08 -10.09
N ALA A 89 7.30 -6.10 -11.03
CA ALA A 89 5.91 -5.78 -10.73
C ALA A 89 5.27 -6.86 -9.82
N ARG A 90 5.55 -8.14 -10.07
CA ARG A 90 5.11 -9.23 -9.20
C ARG A 90 5.82 -9.20 -7.85
N VAL A 91 7.12 -8.90 -7.86
CA VAL A 91 7.91 -8.74 -6.64
C VAL A 91 7.33 -7.61 -5.78
N LEU A 92 7.07 -6.44 -6.37
CA LEU A 92 6.43 -5.32 -5.69
C LEU A 92 5.06 -5.70 -5.10
N GLN A 93 4.29 -6.49 -5.85
CA GLN A 93 2.97 -6.94 -5.41
C GLN A 93 3.04 -7.98 -4.26
N ALA A 94 4.07 -8.83 -4.26
CA ALA A 94 4.25 -9.90 -3.30
C ALA A 94 5.01 -9.47 -2.03
N GLU A 95 6.05 -8.66 -2.19
CA GLU A 95 7.00 -8.30 -1.13
C GLU A 95 6.80 -6.85 -0.63
N GLY A 96 6.05 -6.02 -1.36
CA GLY A 96 5.83 -4.61 -1.03
C GLY A 96 6.87 -3.68 -1.63
N GLN A 97 6.94 -2.46 -1.09
CA GLN A 97 7.85 -1.40 -1.53
C GLN A 97 9.32 -1.80 -1.35
N PHE A 98 10.14 -1.36 -2.29
CA PHE A 98 11.59 -1.53 -2.20
C PHE A 98 12.18 -0.50 -1.22
N SER A 99 13.13 -0.93 -0.42
CA SER A 99 13.96 -0.03 0.38
C SER A 99 14.89 0.81 -0.51
N ALA A 100 15.40 1.92 0.02
CA ALA A 100 16.41 2.73 -0.67
C ALA A 100 17.64 1.89 -1.06
N THR A 101 18.06 0.97 -0.20
CA THR A 101 19.18 0.06 -0.46
C THR A 101 18.92 -0.87 -1.64
N GLU A 102 17.68 -1.39 -1.76
CA GLU A 102 17.30 -2.24 -2.90
C GLU A 102 17.21 -1.45 -4.20
N VAL A 103 16.73 -0.20 -4.15
CA VAL A 103 16.73 0.69 -5.32
C VAL A 103 18.14 1.06 -5.74
N TRP A 104 19.07 1.30 -4.79
CA TRP A 104 20.49 1.46 -5.08
C TRP A 104 21.10 0.22 -5.75
N ALA A 105 20.79 -0.98 -5.24
CA ALA A 105 21.25 -2.24 -5.84
C ALA A 105 20.72 -2.40 -7.27
N LEU A 106 19.44 -2.07 -7.50
CA LEU A 106 18.82 -2.08 -8.82
C LEU A 106 19.52 -1.13 -9.79
N LEU A 107 19.77 0.11 -9.39
CA LEU A 107 20.50 1.09 -10.22
C LEU A 107 21.92 0.61 -10.54
N ARG A 108 22.62 0.02 -9.57
CA ARG A 108 23.97 -0.57 -9.77
C ARG A 108 23.98 -1.68 -10.80
N GLU A 109 22.93 -2.50 -10.85
CA GLU A 109 22.85 -3.61 -11.78
C GLU A 109 22.40 -3.17 -13.18
N LEU A 110 21.44 -2.24 -13.29
CA LEU A 110 20.81 -1.90 -14.56
C LEU A 110 21.49 -0.73 -15.31
N LEU A 111 22.12 0.25 -14.63
CA LEU A 111 22.84 1.32 -15.33
C LEU A 111 23.98 0.79 -16.22
N PRO A 112 24.80 -0.19 -15.80
CA PRO A 112 25.78 -0.83 -16.70
C PRO A 112 25.14 -1.55 -17.89
N VAL A 113 23.97 -2.18 -17.71
CA VAL A 113 23.23 -2.83 -18.81
C VAL A 113 22.75 -1.78 -19.82
N LEU A 114 22.21 -0.65 -19.35
CA LEU A 114 21.83 0.47 -20.22
C LEU A 114 23.05 1.06 -20.92
N GLN A 115 24.16 1.24 -20.23
CA GLN A 115 25.40 1.68 -20.88
C GLN A 115 25.84 0.74 -22.00
N PHE A 116 25.75 -0.59 -21.77
CA PHE A 116 26.10 -1.59 -22.77
C PHE A 116 25.23 -1.47 -24.02
N ILE A 117 23.89 -1.40 -23.91
CA ILE A 117 23.00 -1.28 -25.08
C ILE A 117 23.12 0.09 -25.76
N HIS A 118 23.31 1.17 -25.01
CA HIS A 118 23.53 2.53 -25.53
C HIS A 118 24.84 2.61 -26.32
N ASN A 119 25.91 1.90 -25.92
CA ASN A 119 27.15 1.80 -26.68
C ASN A 119 26.99 1.06 -28.02
N GLN A 120 25.94 0.24 -28.16
CA GLN A 120 25.53 -0.37 -29.41
C GLN A 120 24.53 0.49 -30.20
N ASN A 121 24.32 1.75 -29.77
CA ASN A 121 23.34 2.67 -30.31
C ASN A 121 21.90 2.15 -30.23
N ILE A 122 21.55 1.38 -29.20
CA ILE A 122 20.19 0.85 -29.00
C ILE A 122 19.56 1.56 -27.80
N VAL A 123 18.31 2.02 -27.97
CA VAL A 123 17.42 2.55 -26.95
C VAL A 123 16.30 1.53 -26.71
N HIS A 124 16.06 1.14 -25.45
CA HIS A 124 15.09 0.08 -25.10
C HIS A 124 13.65 0.53 -25.21
N ARG A 125 13.32 1.74 -24.80
CA ARG A 125 12.01 2.42 -24.90
C ARG A 125 10.84 1.86 -24.10
N ASP A 126 11.00 0.76 -23.36
CA ASP A 126 9.92 0.18 -22.54
C ASP A 126 10.46 -0.37 -21.19
N ILE A 127 11.27 0.44 -20.49
CA ILE A 127 11.77 0.09 -19.16
C ILE A 127 10.67 0.33 -18.14
N LYS A 128 10.27 -0.74 -17.45
CA LYS A 128 9.22 -0.76 -16.42
C LYS A 128 9.35 -2.03 -15.55
N PRO A 129 8.70 -2.10 -14.39
CA PRO A 129 8.82 -3.27 -13.50
C PRO A 129 8.50 -4.61 -14.14
N GLU A 130 7.55 -4.64 -15.10
CA GLU A 130 7.17 -5.87 -15.81
C GLU A 130 8.28 -6.41 -16.72
N ASN A 131 9.18 -5.54 -17.20
CA ASN A 131 10.26 -5.86 -18.12
C ASN A 131 11.63 -6.04 -17.44
N ILE A 132 11.66 -6.13 -16.12
CA ILE A 132 12.86 -6.42 -15.34
C ILE A 132 12.57 -7.69 -14.53
N LEU A 133 13.32 -8.78 -14.82
CA LEU A 133 13.19 -10.05 -14.11
C LEU A 133 14.21 -10.12 -12.97
N ARG A 134 13.78 -10.62 -11.82
CA ARG A 134 14.65 -11.03 -10.72
C ARG A 134 14.79 -12.54 -10.77
N GLN A 135 15.94 -13.03 -11.22
CA GLN A 135 16.27 -14.44 -11.25
C GLN A 135 17.27 -14.82 -10.15
N VAL A 136 17.32 -16.12 -9.85
CA VAL A 136 18.36 -16.72 -9.03
C VAL A 136 19.28 -17.51 -9.96
N THR A 137 20.55 -17.12 -10.03
CA THR A 137 21.55 -17.81 -10.85
C THR A 137 21.83 -19.22 -10.33
N ALA A 138 22.49 -20.04 -11.13
CA ALA A 138 22.91 -21.38 -10.71
C ALA A 138 23.82 -21.37 -9.46
N THR A 139 24.48 -20.26 -9.17
CA THR A 139 25.30 -20.03 -7.97
C THR A 139 24.51 -19.55 -6.76
N GLY A 140 23.18 -19.42 -6.86
CA GLY A 140 22.31 -18.95 -5.79
C GLY A 140 22.29 -17.42 -5.60
N GLN A 141 22.96 -16.65 -6.47
CA GLN A 141 22.95 -15.19 -6.41
C GLN A 141 21.71 -14.64 -7.11
N ARG A 142 21.14 -13.57 -6.54
CA ARG A 142 20.07 -12.80 -7.19
C ARG A 142 20.67 -11.89 -8.25
N GLN A 143 20.06 -11.84 -9.42
CA GLN A 143 20.48 -11.00 -10.54
C GLN A 143 19.25 -10.41 -11.23
N LEU A 144 19.32 -9.16 -11.66
CA LEU A 144 18.31 -8.52 -12.47
C LEU A 144 18.62 -8.71 -13.96
N VAL A 145 17.59 -8.97 -14.74
CA VAL A 145 17.70 -9.16 -16.20
C VAL A 145 16.67 -8.24 -16.87
N LEU A 146 17.14 -7.44 -17.84
CA LEU A 146 16.31 -6.58 -18.66
C LEU A 146 15.78 -7.38 -19.85
N VAL A 147 14.45 -7.45 -19.97
CA VAL A 147 13.78 -8.26 -21.00
C VAL A 147 12.89 -7.38 -21.90
N ASP A 148 12.42 -7.97 -23.00
CA ASP A 148 11.46 -7.36 -23.93
C ASP A 148 12.00 -6.20 -24.78
N PHE A 149 12.92 -6.54 -25.67
CA PHE A 149 13.51 -5.61 -26.64
C PHE A 149 12.63 -5.37 -27.89
N SER A 150 11.38 -5.83 -27.92
CA SER A 150 10.49 -5.67 -29.09
C SER A 150 10.14 -4.20 -29.41
N SER A 151 10.28 -3.32 -28.43
CA SER A 151 10.10 -1.87 -28.58
C SER A 151 11.40 -1.12 -28.83
N ALA A 152 12.54 -1.79 -28.75
CA ALA A 152 13.85 -1.16 -28.86
C ALA A 152 14.12 -0.63 -30.28
N GLN A 153 14.95 0.41 -30.37
CA GLN A 153 15.31 1.07 -31.63
C GLN A 153 16.80 1.36 -31.69
N GLN A 154 17.39 1.15 -32.87
CA GLN A 154 18.73 1.63 -33.15
C GLN A 154 18.71 3.12 -33.50
N VAL A 155 19.54 3.92 -32.85
CA VAL A 155 19.71 5.37 -33.08
C VAL A 155 21.03 5.58 -33.80
N GLY A 156 21.01 6.05 -35.04
CA GLY A 156 22.23 6.28 -35.85
C GLY A 156 22.53 7.76 -36.04
N PRO A 157 23.80 8.14 -36.34
CA PRO A 157 24.19 9.54 -36.59
C PRO A 157 23.64 10.09 -37.92
N SER A 158 23.00 9.27 -38.77
CA SER A 158 22.46 9.62 -40.07
C SER A 158 21.02 9.15 -40.28
N SER A 159 20.28 8.83 -39.22
CA SER A 159 18.86 8.61 -39.38
C SER A 159 18.19 9.96 -39.63
N ASP A 160 17.76 10.21 -40.85
CA ASP A 160 16.73 11.20 -41.14
C ASP A 160 15.63 11.02 -40.10
N PHE A 161 15.41 12.06 -39.31
CA PHE A 161 14.41 12.11 -38.27
C PHE A 161 13.03 11.86 -38.89
N GLN A 162 12.66 10.61 -39.13
CA GLN A 162 11.25 10.27 -39.32
C GLN A 162 10.62 10.24 -37.94
N PRO A 163 9.58 11.05 -37.67
CA PRO A 163 8.85 10.98 -36.41
C PRO A 163 8.42 9.54 -36.18
N GLY A 164 9.08 8.85 -35.28
CA GLY A 164 8.72 7.49 -34.89
C GLY A 164 7.36 7.50 -34.20
N THR A 165 6.65 6.42 -34.33
CA THR A 165 5.41 6.20 -33.56
C THR A 165 5.71 6.29 -32.07
N ALA A 166 4.81 6.92 -31.30
CA ALA A 166 4.85 6.91 -29.85
C ALA A 166 4.72 5.45 -29.37
N ILE A 167 5.84 4.88 -28.89
CA ILE A 167 5.96 3.49 -28.48
C ILE A 167 6.43 3.45 -27.01
N GLY A 168 5.98 2.43 -26.29
CA GLY A 168 6.27 2.21 -24.87
C GLY A 168 5.02 2.38 -24.03
N SER A 169 5.19 2.13 -22.73
CA SER A 169 4.12 2.33 -21.73
C SER A 169 4.04 3.82 -21.39
N PRO A 170 2.96 4.54 -21.74
CA PRO A 170 2.90 6.01 -21.62
C PRO A 170 3.22 6.56 -20.24
N ILE A 171 3.03 5.74 -19.21
CA ILE A 171 3.21 6.09 -17.81
C ILE A 171 4.69 6.16 -17.41
N TYR A 172 5.54 5.32 -18.05
CA TYR A 172 6.98 5.27 -17.78
C TYR A 172 7.80 6.00 -18.85
N ALA A 173 7.18 6.31 -20.01
CA ALA A 173 7.87 6.88 -21.15
C ALA A 173 8.23 8.35 -20.94
N ALA A 174 9.43 8.72 -21.36
CA ALA A 174 9.90 10.10 -21.33
C ALA A 174 9.08 11.02 -22.25
N PRO A 175 8.96 12.33 -21.92
CA PRO A 175 8.16 13.26 -22.73
C PRO A 175 8.59 13.34 -24.21
N GLU A 176 9.89 13.29 -24.49
CA GLU A 176 10.43 13.27 -25.85
C GLU A 176 10.11 11.95 -26.58
N GLN A 177 10.09 10.82 -25.86
CA GLN A 177 9.73 9.50 -26.41
C GLN A 177 8.27 9.47 -26.86
N LEU A 178 7.36 10.09 -26.11
CA LEU A 178 5.96 10.22 -26.48
C LEU A 178 5.75 11.07 -27.76
N ARG A 179 6.74 11.89 -28.10
CA ARG A 179 6.78 12.68 -29.36
C ARG A 179 7.51 11.93 -30.49
N GLY A 180 7.92 10.67 -30.27
CA GLY A 180 8.66 9.86 -31.23
C GLY A 180 10.16 10.18 -31.33
N GLN A 181 10.72 10.91 -30.38
CA GLN A 181 12.10 11.40 -30.37
C GLN A 181 12.93 10.73 -29.26
N SER A 182 12.92 9.39 -29.20
CA SER A 182 13.64 8.65 -28.17
C SER A 182 15.16 8.84 -28.29
N VAL A 183 15.81 9.09 -27.16
CA VAL A 183 17.27 9.22 -27.02
C VAL A 183 17.73 8.36 -25.82
N PHE A 184 19.04 8.21 -25.61
CA PHE A 184 19.56 7.40 -24.50
C PHE A 184 19.04 7.87 -23.13
N ALA A 185 18.91 9.19 -22.93
CA ALA A 185 18.32 9.76 -21.72
C ALA A 185 16.84 9.39 -21.50
N SER A 186 16.13 8.92 -22.54
CA SER A 186 14.74 8.47 -22.40
C SER A 186 14.67 7.16 -21.60
N ASP A 187 15.62 6.25 -21.79
CA ASP A 187 15.73 5.02 -20.99
C ASP A 187 16.06 5.33 -19.53
N LEU A 188 16.91 6.33 -19.28
CA LEU A 188 17.24 6.77 -17.92
C LEU A 188 16.01 7.34 -17.20
N TYR A 189 15.19 8.10 -17.91
CA TYR A 189 13.92 8.59 -17.37
C TYR A 189 13.00 7.43 -17.00
N SER A 190 12.81 6.46 -17.90
CA SER A 190 11.97 5.30 -17.67
C SER A 190 12.49 4.44 -16.50
N LEU A 191 13.82 4.31 -16.36
CA LEU A 191 14.44 3.65 -15.20
C LEU A 191 14.18 4.44 -13.91
N GLY A 192 14.32 5.77 -13.93
CA GLY A 192 14.00 6.63 -12.80
C GLY A 192 12.55 6.48 -12.36
N VAL A 193 11.58 6.56 -13.29
CA VAL A 193 10.15 6.35 -13.00
C VAL A 193 9.88 4.94 -12.44
N THR A 194 10.59 3.94 -12.96
CA THR A 194 10.53 2.57 -12.43
C THR A 194 11.02 2.52 -10.98
N CYS A 195 12.14 3.17 -10.68
CA CYS A 195 12.66 3.27 -9.31
C CYS A 195 11.68 3.99 -8.38
N LEU A 196 11.06 5.11 -8.83
CA LEU A 196 10.05 5.81 -8.04
C LEU A 196 8.86 4.90 -7.72
N HIS A 197 8.37 4.15 -8.72
CA HIS A 197 7.27 3.20 -8.51
C HIS A 197 7.65 2.11 -7.50
N LEU A 198 8.83 1.52 -7.61
CA LEU A 198 9.29 0.47 -6.70
C LEU A 198 9.53 1.00 -5.29
N LEU A 199 10.15 2.18 -5.17
CA LEU A 199 10.48 2.82 -3.90
C LEU A 199 9.25 3.28 -3.12
N THR A 200 8.27 3.86 -3.82
CA THR A 200 7.06 4.40 -3.20
C THR A 200 5.91 3.38 -3.14
N GLY A 201 5.93 2.34 -3.98
CA GLY A 201 4.79 1.45 -4.19
C GLY A 201 3.57 2.12 -4.82
N VAL A 202 3.71 3.39 -5.21
CA VAL A 202 2.64 4.22 -5.76
C VAL A 202 2.74 4.22 -7.29
N HIS A 203 1.60 4.03 -7.94
CA HIS A 203 1.55 4.03 -9.39
C HIS A 203 2.03 5.38 -9.97
N PRO A 204 2.93 5.42 -10.96
CA PRO A 204 3.58 6.66 -11.41
C PRO A 204 2.64 7.77 -11.86
N PHE A 205 1.45 7.41 -12.36
CA PHE A 205 0.40 8.39 -12.70
C PHE A 205 -0.02 9.28 -11.50
N GLN A 206 0.10 8.78 -10.28
CA GLN A 206 -0.22 9.51 -9.05
C GLN A 206 0.99 10.29 -8.49
N LEU A 207 2.19 9.95 -8.96
CA LEU A 207 3.44 10.61 -8.57
C LEU A 207 3.76 11.83 -9.44
N PHE A 208 3.01 12.06 -10.52
CA PHE A 208 3.23 13.18 -11.44
C PHE A 208 2.08 14.19 -11.36
N ASP A 209 2.40 15.42 -10.99
CA ASP A 209 1.47 16.55 -11.02
C ASP A 209 1.40 17.12 -12.44
N ALA A 210 0.34 16.77 -13.17
CA ALA A 210 0.14 17.21 -14.54
C ALA A 210 -0.14 18.72 -14.66
N ALA A 211 -0.62 19.38 -13.60
CA ALA A 211 -0.90 20.81 -13.62
C ALA A 211 0.38 21.63 -13.50
N ASN A 212 1.33 21.18 -12.70
CA ASN A 212 2.61 21.84 -12.47
C ASN A 212 3.77 21.22 -13.26
N HIS A 213 3.52 20.16 -14.06
CA HIS A 213 4.50 19.41 -14.84
C HIS A 213 5.72 18.94 -14.01
N CYS A 214 5.51 18.50 -12.78
CA CYS A 214 6.56 18.06 -11.88
C CYS A 214 6.25 16.73 -11.20
N TRP A 215 7.31 16.04 -10.78
CA TRP A 215 7.21 14.84 -9.95
C TRP A 215 7.03 15.23 -8.49
N VAL A 216 6.00 14.67 -7.82
CA VAL A 216 5.70 14.88 -6.39
C VAL A 216 6.02 13.64 -5.57
N TRP A 217 6.89 12.78 -6.06
CA TRP A 217 7.22 11.50 -5.46
C TRP A 217 7.87 11.62 -4.06
N ARG A 218 8.59 12.72 -3.79
CA ARG A 218 9.18 12.99 -2.48
C ARG A 218 8.12 13.11 -1.38
N ASP A 219 6.89 13.47 -1.73
CA ASP A 219 5.76 13.48 -0.81
C ASP A 219 5.32 12.06 -0.42
N TYR A 220 5.73 11.06 -1.17
CA TYR A 220 5.41 9.65 -0.97
C TYR A 220 6.57 8.83 -0.40
N TRP A 221 7.71 9.46 -0.18
CA TRP A 221 8.89 8.81 0.38
C TRP A 221 9.62 9.77 1.32
N VAL A 222 9.74 9.39 2.59
CA VAL A 222 10.52 10.15 3.58
C VAL A 222 11.95 9.61 3.53
N ALA A 223 12.85 10.42 2.95
CA ALA A 223 14.27 10.12 2.97
C ALA A 223 14.79 10.26 4.41
N GLU A 224 15.45 9.24 4.93
CA GLU A 224 16.40 9.40 6.03
C GLU A 224 17.58 10.25 5.52
N GLU A 225 18.24 11.02 6.38
CA GLU A 225 19.35 11.92 5.97
C GLU A 225 20.45 11.20 5.16
N GLU A 226 20.66 9.90 5.43
CA GLU A 226 21.60 9.04 4.72
C GLU A 226 21.24 8.73 3.25
N HIS A 227 20.01 9.02 2.81
CA HIS A 227 19.51 8.70 1.47
C HIS A 227 19.29 9.92 0.57
N SER A 228 19.77 11.08 0.96
CA SER A 228 19.65 12.33 0.17
C SER A 228 20.22 12.19 -1.25
N LEU A 229 21.35 11.48 -1.40
CA LEU A 229 21.98 11.23 -2.70
C LEU A 229 21.13 10.38 -3.65
N LEU A 230 20.42 9.38 -3.13
CA LEU A 230 19.46 8.60 -3.95
C LEU A 230 18.35 9.49 -4.47
N ALA A 231 17.80 10.32 -3.59
CA ALA A 231 16.72 11.22 -3.93
C ALA A 231 17.15 12.23 -5.03
N ASP A 232 18.35 12.79 -4.91
CA ASP A 232 18.88 13.73 -5.89
C ASP A 232 19.21 13.06 -7.24
N LEU A 233 19.71 11.82 -7.20
CA LEU A 233 19.90 11.03 -8.42
C LEU A 233 18.57 10.72 -9.11
N LEU A 234 17.57 10.29 -8.35
CA LEU A 234 16.23 9.99 -8.90
C LEU A 234 15.59 11.22 -9.53
N ASP A 235 15.65 12.39 -8.88
CA ASP A 235 15.14 13.64 -9.46
C ASP A 235 15.82 13.98 -10.79
N ARG A 236 17.14 13.80 -10.87
CA ARG A 236 17.89 14.04 -12.11
C ARG A 236 17.58 13.01 -13.21
N LEU A 237 17.23 11.79 -12.85
CA LEU A 237 16.80 10.77 -13.82
C LEU A 237 15.41 11.08 -14.38
N VAL A 238 14.45 11.51 -13.53
CA VAL A 238 13.07 11.78 -13.95
C VAL A 238 12.82 13.24 -14.36
N GLU A 239 13.85 14.04 -14.51
CA GLU A 239 13.74 15.43 -14.98
C GLU A 239 13.05 15.49 -16.35
N PRO A 240 11.88 16.16 -16.46
CA PRO A 240 11.13 16.22 -17.73
C PRO A 240 11.89 16.98 -18.83
N ALA A 241 12.66 18.00 -18.47
CA ALA A 241 13.45 18.79 -19.41
C ALA A 241 14.73 18.05 -19.80
N LEU A 242 14.82 17.57 -21.03
CA LEU A 242 15.94 16.78 -21.54
C LEU A 242 17.32 17.45 -21.31
N ALA A 243 17.40 18.78 -21.42
CA ALA A 243 18.64 19.54 -21.24
C ALA A 243 19.13 19.57 -19.78
N GLN A 244 18.28 19.27 -18.81
CA GLN A 244 18.61 19.26 -17.38
C GLN A 244 18.74 17.83 -16.83
N ARG A 245 18.28 16.84 -17.58
CA ARG A 245 18.38 15.42 -17.25
C ARG A 245 19.80 14.89 -17.44
N LEU A 246 20.15 13.85 -16.69
CA LEU A 246 21.41 13.13 -16.92
C LEU A 246 21.42 12.54 -18.35
N PRO A 247 22.43 12.86 -19.18
CA PRO A 247 22.38 12.55 -20.61
C PRO A 247 22.71 11.08 -20.93
N THR A 248 23.47 10.40 -20.08
CA THR A 248 23.99 9.05 -20.33
C THR A 248 24.00 8.21 -19.04
N ALA A 249 24.00 6.87 -19.19
CA ALA A 249 24.15 5.96 -18.07
C ALA A 249 25.50 6.16 -17.34
N VAL A 250 26.56 6.51 -18.05
CA VAL A 250 27.85 6.85 -17.46
C VAL A 250 27.71 8.06 -16.52
N ALA A 251 27.05 9.13 -16.98
CA ALA A 251 26.85 10.32 -16.15
C ALA A 251 26.03 10.00 -14.88
N ALA A 252 25.07 9.08 -14.97
CA ALA A 252 24.29 8.63 -13.81
C ALA A 252 25.14 7.79 -12.85
N ILE A 253 26.00 6.92 -13.38
CA ILE A 253 26.98 6.13 -12.61
C ILE A 253 27.95 7.06 -11.89
N ASP A 254 28.57 8.00 -12.59
CA ASP A 254 29.54 8.93 -12.01
C ASP A 254 28.91 9.84 -10.94
N TYR A 255 27.67 10.28 -11.15
CA TYR A 255 26.92 11.08 -10.18
C TYR A 255 26.60 10.30 -8.90
N GLY A 256 26.12 9.08 -9.02
CA GLY A 256 25.70 8.26 -7.89
C GLY A 256 26.85 7.63 -7.09
N TRP A 257 28.06 7.49 -7.69
CA TRP A 257 29.19 6.74 -7.10
C TRP A 257 30.40 7.59 -6.74
N SER A 258 30.40 8.91 -6.99
CA SER A 258 31.53 9.79 -6.66
C SER A 258 31.93 9.73 -5.19
N ASP A 259 30.98 9.57 -4.27
CA ASP A 259 31.21 9.54 -2.82
C ASP A 259 31.32 8.12 -2.24
N PHE A 260 30.99 7.07 -3.01
CA PHE A 260 31.00 5.68 -2.53
C PHE A 260 32.36 4.97 -2.63
N ARG A 261 33.41 5.62 -3.09
CA ARG A 261 34.78 5.05 -3.17
C ARG A 261 35.42 4.75 -1.81
N GLY A 262 34.77 5.11 -0.70
CA GLY A 262 35.22 4.87 0.67
C GLY A 262 34.51 3.74 1.43
N MET A 263 33.42 3.19 0.92
CA MET A 263 32.69 2.09 1.60
C MET A 263 32.99 0.77 0.89
N ALA A 264 33.92 0.02 1.46
CA ALA A 264 34.08 -1.40 1.18
C ALA A 264 32.72 -2.11 1.34
N SER A 265 32.49 -3.11 0.50
CA SER A 265 31.30 -3.99 0.59
C SER A 265 31.03 -4.28 2.06
N PRO A 266 29.80 -4.01 2.56
CA PRO A 266 29.50 -4.39 3.92
C PRO A 266 29.77 -5.90 4.04
N PRO A 267 30.49 -6.33 5.09
CA PRO A 267 30.59 -7.75 5.39
C PRO A 267 29.16 -8.24 5.50
N ALA A 268 28.88 -9.42 4.96
CA ALA A 268 27.58 -10.06 5.01
C ALA A 268 26.98 -9.78 6.38
N ALA A 269 25.86 -9.07 6.38
CA ALA A 269 25.22 -8.59 7.61
C ALA A 269 25.03 -9.81 8.53
N GLN A 270 25.90 -9.92 9.51
CA GLN A 270 25.56 -10.64 10.71
C GLN A 270 24.38 -9.85 11.28
N SER A 271 23.18 -10.41 11.09
CA SER A 271 21.98 -9.97 11.72
C SER A 271 22.25 -9.79 13.21
N CYS A 272 22.45 -8.55 13.66
CA CYS A 272 22.15 -8.23 15.03
C CYS A 272 20.68 -8.59 15.23
N PRO A 273 20.34 -9.48 16.17
CA PRO A 273 18.95 -9.72 16.44
C PRO A 273 18.34 -8.39 16.88
N PRO A 274 17.23 -7.95 16.27
CA PRO A 274 16.51 -6.81 16.77
C PRO A 274 16.22 -7.12 18.25
N GLN A 275 16.50 -6.17 19.12
CA GLN A 275 16.03 -6.25 20.50
C GLN A 275 14.52 -6.47 20.39
N SER A 276 14.08 -7.65 20.80
CA SER A 276 12.70 -8.08 20.70
C SER A 276 11.83 -7.21 21.61
N LEU A 277 11.31 -6.13 21.06
CA LEU A 277 10.05 -5.57 21.53
C LEU A 277 8.99 -6.68 21.41
N PRO A 278 7.98 -6.74 22.29
CA PRO A 278 6.96 -7.79 22.26
C PRO A 278 6.39 -7.85 20.82
N GLY A 279 6.73 -8.92 20.11
CA GLY A 279 6.39 -9.07 18.71
C GLY A 279 4.90 -9.34 18.60
N TRP A 280 4.17 -8.49 17.91
CA TRP A 280 2.81 -8.77 17.48
C TRP A 280 2.85 -9.74 16.29
N GLN A 281 2.11 -10.84 16.36
CA GLN A 281 1.99 -11.82 15.29
C GLN A 281 0.53 -11.97 14.88
N CYS A 282 0.29 -12.16 13.57
CA CYS A 282 -1.03 -12.50 13.07
C CYS A 282 -1.40 -13.91 13.56
N SER A 283 -2.35 -13.99 14.48
CA SER A 283 -2.82 -15.26 15.06
C SER A 283 -3.92 -15.91 14.24
N ALA A 284 -4.76 -15.12 13.56
CA ALA A 284 -5.83 -15.63 12.73
C ALA A 284 -6.20 -14.66 11.59
N ILE A 285 -6.68 -15.23 10.48
CA ILE A 285 -7.27 -14.50 9.35
C ILE A 285 -8.73 -14.94 9.27
N LEU A 286 -9.65 -14.00 9.40
CA LEU A 286 -11.08 -14.23 9.35
C LEU A 286 -11.58 -13.89 7.93
N THR A 287 -12.13 -14.88 7.26
CA THR A 287 -12.72 -14.77 5.92
C THR A 287 -14.20 -15.09 5.98
N GLY A 288 -15.00 -14.46 5.13
CA GLY A 288 -16.43 -14.74 5.10
C GLY A 288 -17.27 -13.62 4.52
N HIS A 289 -16.82 -12.35 4.59
CA HIS A 289 -17.44 -11.31 3.78
C HIS A 289 -17.19 -11.59 2.31
N GLU A 290 -18.25 -11.71 1.50
CA GLU A 290 -18.20 -12.20 0.12
C GLU A 290 -18.90 -11.23 -0.84
N GLY A 291 -18.33 -11.05 -2.02
CA GLY A 291 -18.87 -10.20 -3.08
C GLY A 291 -17.77 -9.51 -3.89
N LEU A 292 -18.12 -9.00 -5.06
CA LEU A 292 -17.18 -8.31 -5.96
C LEU A 292 -16.51 -7.08 -5.32
N PHE A 293 -17.11 -6.48 -4.28
CA PHE A 293 -16.64 -5.30 -3.58
C PHE A 293 -16.92 -5.38 -2.07
N ALA A 294 -16.74 -6.55 -1.47
CA ALA A 294 -17.07 -6.81 -0.05
C ALA A 294 -15.98 -6.26 0.92
N SER A 295 -15.50 -5.03 0.70
CA SER A 295 -14.56 -4.37 1.61
C SER A 295 -15.09 -4.41 3.05
N VAL A 296 -14.23 -4.78 4.00
CA VAL A 296 -14.57 -4.67 5.43
C VAL A 296 -14.18 -3.27 5.89
N ASN A 297 -15.20 -2.46 6.24
CA ASN A 297 -15.04 -1.03 6.50
C ASN A 297 -14.86 -0.68 7.97
N GLY A 298 -15.48 -1.45 8.87
CA GLY A 298 -15.47 -1.18 10.30
C GLY A 298 -15.25 -2.45 11.11
N VAL A 299 -14.64 -2.31 12.26
CA VAL A 299 -14.41 -3.38 13.24
C VAL A 299 -14.55 -2.85 14.66
N ALA A 300 -15.18 -3.62 15.53
CA ALA A 300 -15.27 -3.32 16.95
C ALA A 300 -15.16 -4.61 17.78
N ILE A 301 -14.53 -4.53 18.95
CA ILE A 301 -14.42 -5.62 19.90
C ILE A 301 -15.37 -5.34 21.06
N SER A 302 -16.08 -6.38 21.52
CA SER A 302 -17.00 -6.26 22.66
C SER A 302 -16.24 -5.89 23.95
N PRO A 303 -16.89 -5.22 24.91
CA PRO A 303 -16.26 -4.85 26.18
C PRO A 303 -15.76 -6.05 26.99
N ALA A 304 -16.35 -7.21 26.84
CA ALA A 304 -15.88 -8.45 27.44
C ALA A 304 -14.67 -9.09 26.71
N GLY A 305 -14.34 -8.62 25.50
CA GLY A 305 -13.16 -9.02 24.75
C GLY A 305 -13.27 -10.35 24.01
N HIS A 306 -14.45 -11.00 23.97
CA HIS A 306 -14.63 -12.31 23.32
C HIS A 306 -15.36 -12.24 21.97
N LEU A 307 -16.12 -11.17 21.71
CA LEU A 307 -16.82 -10.96 20.43
C LEU A 307 -16.15 -9.88 19.60
N LEU A 308 -16.11 -10.10 18.30
CA LEU A 308 -15.73 -9.14 17.29
C LEU A 308 -16.92 -8.88 16.37
N ALA A 309 -17.20 -7.62 16.06
CA ALA A 309 -18.16 -7.22 15.04
C ALA A 309 -17.43 -6.62 13.85
N SER A 310 -17.86 -6.95 12.63
CA SER A 310 -17.34 -6.36 11.39
C SER A 310 -18.47 -5.83 10.52
N ALA A 311 -18.23 -4.69 9.86
CA ALA A 311 -19.14 -4.06 8.91
C ALA A 311 -18.55 -4.11 7.50
N SER A 312 -19.37 -4.45 6.50
CA SER A 312 -18.87 -4.62 5.13
C SER A 312 -19.80 -4.03 4.07
N ASP A 313 -19.21 -3.75 2.92
CA ASP A 313 -19.92 -3.35 1.70
C ASP A 313 -20.79 -4.50 1.14
N ASP A 314 -20.66 -5.74 1.64
CA ASP A 314 -21.60 -6.85 1.36
C ASP A 314 -22.97 -6.68 2.04
N GLN A 315 -23.23 -5.52 2.67
CA GLN A 315 -24.49 -5.14 3.34
C GLN A 315 -24.74 -5.91 4.64
N THR A 316 -23.78 -6.68 5.13
CA THR A 316 -23.91 -7.46 6.37
C THR A 316 -23.01 -6.91 7.49
N VAL A 317 -23.43 -7.16 8.71
CA VAL A 317 -22.59 -7.12 9.89
C VAL A 317 -22.38 -8.56 10.35
N ARG A 318 -21.14 -8.93 10.65
CA ARG A 318 -20.82 -10.27 11.15
C ARG A 318 -20.30 -10.21 12.57
N LEU A 319 -20.71 -11.19 13.36
CA LEU A 319 -20.21 -11.43 14.70
C LEU A 319 -19.30 -12.65 14.68
N TRP A 320 -18.15 -12.52 15.30
CA TRP A 320 -17.11 -13.54 15.34
C TRP A 320 -16.71 -13.81 16.79
N ASP A 321 -16.40 -15.04 17.10
CA ASP A 321 -15.72 -15.40 18.35
C ASP A 321 -14.20 -15.21 18.17
N ILE A 322 -13.59 -14.38 19.00
CA ILE A 322 -12.16 -14.04 18.90
C ILE A 322 -11.28 -15.26 19.18
N ASN A 323 -11.71 -16.15 20.09
CA ASN A 323 -10.90 -17.29 20.50
C ASN A 323 -10.89 -18.42 19.48
N THR A 324 -12.04 -18.66 18.84
CA THR A 324 -12.19 -19.73 17.83
C THR A 324 -12.03 -19.24 16.40
N ALA A 325 -11.99 -17.92 16.19
CA ALA A 325 -11.94 -17.27 14.88
C ALA A 325 -13.13 -17.65 13.97
N ALA A 326 -14.24 -18.11 14.54
CA ALA A 326 -15.42 -18.56 13.81
C ALA A 326 -16.51 -17.48 13.75
N VAL A 327 -17.28 -17.47 12.65
CA VAL A 327 -18.49 -16.66 12.53
C VAL A 327 -19.56 -17.23 13.46
N ILE A 328 -20.01 -16.43 14.41
CA ILE A 328 -21.12 -16.78 15.29
C ILE A 328 -22.45 -16.46 14.58
N ARG A 329 -22.52 -15.30 13.91
CA ARG A 329 -23.77 -14.80 13.37
C ARG A 329 -23.56 -13.81 12.21
N VAL A 330 -24.50 -13.78 11.29
CA VAL A 330 -24.60 -12.78 10.22
C VAL A 330 -25.88 -11.98 10.46
N LEU A 331 -25.71 -10.67 10.65
CA LEU A 331 -26.81 -9.73 10.85
C LEU A 331 -27.12 -9.05 9.51
N ALA A 332 -28.26 -9.41 8.93
CA ALA A 332 -28.76 -8.88 7.66
C ALA A 332 -29.93 -7.92 7.92
N GLY A 333 -29.87 -6.73 7.33
CA GLY A 333 -30.93 -5.71 7.49
C GLY A 333 -30.63 -4.42 6.75
N HIS A 334 -29.35 -4.10 6.60
CA HIS A 334 -28.92 -2.99 5.77
C HIS A 334 -29.16 -3.27 4.28
N GLN A 335 -29.57 -2.23 3.55
CA GLN A 335 -29.84 -2.33 2.11
C GLN A 335 -28.70 -1.84 1.23
N ARG A 336 -27.63 -1.32 1.85
CA ARG A 336 -26.37 -0.87 1.21
C ARG A 336 -25.19 -1.17 2.11
N GLY A 337 -23.99 -0.87 1.64
CA GLY A 337 -22.75 -1.10 2.39
C GLY A 337 -22.80 -0.53 3.80
N VAL A 338 -22.35 -1.32 4.76
CA VAL A 338 -22.21 -0.91 6.17
C VAL A 338 -20.81 -0.34 6.37
N LYS A 339 -20.73 0.87 6.95
CA LYS A 339 -19.47 1.61 7.10
C LYS A 339 -18.86 1.51 8.49
N THR A 340 -19.68 1.38 9.51
CA THR A 340 -19.24 1.49 10.89
C THR A 340 -20.05 0.59 11.81
N VAL A 341 -19.39 0.08 12.84
CA VAL A 341 -19.99 -0.68 13.95
C VAL A 341 -19.42 -0.22 15.27
N ALA A 342 -20.22 -0.26 16.32
CA ALA A 342 -19.80 0.06 17.69
C ALA A 342 -20.55 -0.79 18.70
N PHE A 343 -19.86 -1.31 19.72
CA PHE A 343 -20.49 -1.98 20.86
C PHE A 343 -20.80 -0.97 21.96
N GLN A 344 -21.96 -1.12 22.57
CA GLN A 344 -22.28 -0.52 23.87
C GLN A 344 -21.67 -1.41 24.97
N ALA A 345 -21.07 -0.82 25.98
CA ALA A 345 -20.73 -1.56 27.21
C ALA A 345 -21.93 -1.51 28.17
N GLY A 346 -22.07 -2.46 29.10
CA GLY A 346 -23.12 -2.48 30.13
C GLY A 346 -23.87 -3.82 30.19
N ALA A 347 -24.92 -3.87 31.01
CA ALA A 347 -25.68 -5.10 31.25
C ALA A 347 -26.50 -5.53 30.01
N ASP A 348 -27.02 -4.54 29.26
CA ASP A 348 -27.73 -4.79 28.00
C ASP A 348 -26.76 -4.50 26.86
N LEU A 349 -26.03 -5.52 26.44
CA LEU A 349 -25.06 -5.40 25.33
C LEU A 349 -25.82 -5.11 24.03
N LEU A 350 -25.60 -3.91 23.46
CA LEU A 350 -26.10 -3.56 22.13
C LEU A 350 -24.94 -3.39 21.14
N LEU A 351 -25.22 -3.70 19.89
CA LEU A 351 -24.35 -3.41 18.76
C LEU A 351 -25.06 -2.40 17.85
N ALA A 352 -24.39 -1.27 17.57
CA ALA A 352 -24.85 -0.30 16.59
C ALA A 352 -24.12 -0.54 15.27
N SER A 353 -24.85 -0.44 14.15
CA SER A 353 -24.29 -0.43 12.79
C SER A 353 -24.87 0.70 11.97
N GLY A 354 -24.07 1.31 11.09
CA GLY A 354 -24.50 2.41 10.22
C GLY A 354 -23.83 2.34 8.85
N GLY A 355 -24.52 2.80 7.82
CA GLY A 355 -24.01 2.66 6.46
C GLY A 355 -24.61 3.63 5.43
N ASP A 356 -24.42 3.26 4.16
CA ASP A 356 -24.82 4.03 2.98
C ASP A 356 -26.35 4.11 2.78
N ASP A 357 -27.11 3.27 3.47
CA ASP A 357 -28.58 3.31 3.46
C ASP A 357 -29.16 4.38 4.39
N ARG A 358 -28.29 5.15 5.09
CA ARG A 358 -28.67 6.25 6.01
C ARG A 358 -29.38 5.78 7.28
N LEU A 359 -29.34 4.49 7.57
CA LEU A 359 -29.97 3.88 8.74
C LEU A 359 -28.93 3.56 9.79
N ILE A 360 -29.32 3.67 11.07
CA ILE A 360 -28.60 3.05 12.18
C ILE A 360 -29.45 1.90 12.66
N HIS A 361 -28.88 0.72 12.69
CA HIS A 361 -29.49 -0.46 13.29
C HIS A 361 -28.88 -0.75 14.65
N LEU A 362 -29.72 -0.98 15.64
CA LEU A 362 -29.34 -1.45 16.97
C LEU A 362 -29.74 -2.92 17.10
N TRP A 363 -28.75 -3.74 17.37
CA TRP A 363 -28.89 -5.19 17.43
C TRP A 363 -28.60 -5.69 18.84
N GLU A 364 -29.28 -6.77 19.23
CA GLU A 364 -28.92 -7.59 20.38
C GLU A 364 -27.95 -8.69 19.89
N PRO A 365 -26.65 -8.64 20.26
CA PRO A 365 -25.66 -9.55 19.69
C PRO A 365 -25.92 -11.03 20.01
N GLU A 366 -26.47 -11.34 21.18
CA GLU A 366 -26.72 -12.71 21.63
C GLU A 366 -27.81 -13.39 20.80
N SER A 367 -28.92 -12.71 20.56
CA SER A 367 -30.04 -13.24 19.76
C SER A 367 -29.89 -12.98 18.27
N GLY A 368 -29.21 -11.88 17.91
CA GLY A 368 -29.12 -11.33 16.55
C GLY A 368 -30.36 -10.54 16.14
N ASN A 369 -31.26 -10.25 17.07
CA ASN A 369 -32.49 -9.51 16.78
C ASN A 369 -32.18 -8.02 16.54
N LEU A 370 -32.89 -7.42 15.59
CA LEU A 370 -32.92 -5.98 15.39
C LEU A 370 -33.85 -5.36 16.44
N VAL A 371 -33.25 -4.57 17.36
CA VAL A 371 -33.99 -3.87 18.44
C VAL A 371 -34.63 -2.59 17.91
N HIS A 372 -33.82 -1.74 17.27
CA HIS A 372 -34.26 -0.49 16.72
C HIS A 372 -33.64 -0.18 15.36
N SER A 373 -34.37 0.56 14.52
CA SER A 373 -33.88 1.14 13.26
C SER A 373 -34.08 2.65 13.30
N LEU A 374 -32.99 3.39 13.52
CA LEU A 374 -33.03 4.83 13.71
C LEU A 374 -32.91 5.53 12.35
N ARG A 375 -33.81 6.50 12.12
CA ARG A 375 -33.90 7.28 10.89
C ARG A 375 -33.76 8.77 11.20
N GLY A 376 -33.00 9.50 10.36
CA GLY A 376 -32.86 10.95 10.54
C GLY A 376 -31.76 11.58 9.72
N HIS A 377 -30.69 10.85 9.42
CA HIS A 377 -29.65 11.31 8.52
C HIS A 377 -30.10 11.31 7.06
N GLN A 378 -29.63 12.33 6.30
CA GLN A 378 -29.98 12.51 4.89
C GLN A 378 -28.97 11.81 3.94
N HIS A 379 -27.78 11.48 4.45
CA HIS A 379 -26.70 10.83 3.72
C HIS A 379 -26.08 9.69 4.55
N ALA A 380 -25.06 9.01 3.97
CA ALA A 380 -24.34 7.90 4.58
C ALA A 380 -23.87 8.21 6.00
N ILE A 381 -23.94 7.22 6.88
CA ILE A 381 -23.42 7.26 8.23
C ILE A 381 -21.99 6.71 8.20
N ASN A 382 -21.03 7.56 8.56
CA ASN A 382 -19.60 7.22 8.49
C ASN A 382 -19.03 6.77 9.84
N ALA A 383 -19.59 7.24 10.95
CA ALA A 383 -19.09 6.96 12.29
C ALA A 383 -20.20 6.79 13.30
N LEU A 384 -20.00 5.87 14.24
CA LEU A 384 -20.84 5.62 15.40
C LEU A 384 -19.96 5.46 16.63
N CYS A 385 -20.37 6.02 17.74
CA CYS A 385 -19.75 5.75 19.04
C CYS A 385 -20.77 5.89 20.18
N PHE A 386 -20.64 5.05 21.21
CA PHE A 386 -21.42 5.15 22.44
C PHE A 386 -20.70 6.01 23.47
N SER A 387 -21.43 6.74 24.28
CA SER A 387 -20.88 7.45 25.43
C SER A 387 -20.39 6.48 26.51
N PRO A 388 -19.38 6.87 27.32
CA PRO A 388 -18.85 6.01 28.39
C PRO A 388 -19.88 5.62 29.46
N ASP A 389 -20.92 6.46 29.66
CA ASP A 389 -22.04 6.19 30.57
C ASP A 389 -23.16 5.36 29.92
N HIS A 390 -23.00 5.01 28.63
CA HIS A 390 -23.93 4.20 27.83
C HIS A 390 -25.32 4.81 27.60
N GLN A 391 -25.52 6.10 27.94
CA GLN A 391 -26.81 6.79 27.80
C GLN A 391 -27.00 7.41 26.41
N LEU A 392 -25.91 7.64 25.68
CA LEU A 392 -25.94 8.28 24.37
C LEU A 392 -25.26 7.42 23.29
N LEU A 393 -25.83 7.46 22.09
CA LEU A 393 -25.18 7.08 20.87
C LEU A 393 -25.00 8.32 20.00
N ALA A 394 -23.79 8.56 19.52
CA ALA A 394 -23.52 9.61 18.55
C ALA A 394 -23.31 9.02 17.15
N SER A 395 -23.87 9.65 16.14
CA SER A 395 -23.70 9.28 14.73
C SER A 395 -23.22 10.46 13.91
N GLY A 396 -22.16 10.26 13.13
CA GLY A 396 -21.59 11.24 12.19
C GLY A 396 -21.88 10.87 10.75
N SER A 397 -22.32 11.84 9.95
CA SER A 397 -22.80 11.58 8.61
C SER A 397 -22.15 12.44 7.53
N ALA A 398 -22.25 11.97 6.31
CA ALA A 398 -21.92 12.71 5.11
C ALA A 398 -22.87 13.92 4.88
N ASP A 399 -24.00 14.00 5.61
CA ASP A 399 -24.89 15.16 5.63
C ASP A 399 -24.34 16.34 6.45
N LYS A 400 -23.10 16.26 6.96
CA LYS A 400 -22.37 17.27 7.73
C LYS A 400 -22.85 17.46 9.17
N THR A 401 -23.79 16.65 9.61
CA THR A 401 -24.38 16.71 10.96
C THR A 401 -23.92 15.55 11.83
N ILE A 402 -23.97 15.76 13.13
CA ILE A 402 -23.86 14.72 14.13
C ILE A 402 -25.21 14.66 14.83
N LYS A 403 -25.75 13.48 15.03
CA LYS A 403 -26.99 13.27 15.77
C LYS A 403 -26.71 12.46 17.03
N LEU A 404 -27.42 12.85 18.10
CA LEU A 404 -27.41 12.17 19.39
C LEU A 404 -28.70 11.41 19.57
N TRP A 405 -28.60 10.18 20.04
CA TRP A 405 -29.70 9.24 20.20
C TRP A 405 -29.68 8.61 21.60
N HIS A 406 -30.86 8.26 22.11
CA HIS A 406 -31.00 7.41 23.30
C HIS A 406 -31.08 5.94 22.85
N PRO A 407 -30.01 5.13 23.04
CA PRO A 407 -29.95 3.79 22.44
C PRO A 407 -31.05 2.84 22.93
N GLY A 408 -31.35 2.82 24.24
CA GLY A 408 -32.36 1.93 24.81
C GLY A 408 -33.82 2.25 24.39
N LYS A 409 -34.11 3.50 23.97
CA LYS A 409 -35.45 3.90 23.50
C LYS A 409 -35.54 4.02 21.99
N GLY A 410 -34.39 4.13 21.30
CA GLY A 410 -34.35 4.41 19.87
C GLY A 410 -34.77 5.83 19.50
N GLU A 411 -34.70 6.79 20.43
CA GLU A 411 -35.19 8.16 20.27
C GLU A 411 -34.06 9.11 19.88
N TRP A 412 -34.35 10.05 18.97
CA TRP A 412 -33.50 11.18 18.65
C TRP A 412 -33.54 12.21 19.79
N ILE A 413 -32.35 12.76 20.13
CA ILE A 413 -32.20 13.72 21.21
C ILE A 413 -31.88 15.11 20.65
N ALA A 414 -30.82 15.22 19.85
CA ALA A 414 -30.32 16.50 19.37
C ALA A 414 -29.44 16.37 18.11
N ASP A 415 -29.30 17.48 17.40
CA ASP A 415 -28.38 17.67 16.31
C ASP A 415 -27.22 18.59 16.73
N LEU A 416 -25.99 18.19 16.40
CA LEU A 416 -24.81 19.04 16.52
C LEU A 416 -24.43 19.52 15.11
N ILE A 417 -24.61 20.81 14.85
CA ILE A 417 -24.39 21.43 13.54
C ILE A 417 -23.22 22.39 13.62
N GLY A 418 -22.25 22.27 12.71
CA GLY A 418 -21.09 23.16 12.69
C GLY A 418 -19.98 22.75 11.71
N HIS A 419 -19.95 21.49 11.26
CA HIS A 419 -19.07 21.08 10.17
C HIS A 419 -19.61 21.54 8.81
N THR A 420 -18.71 21.92 7.91
CA THR A 420 -19.06 22.39 6.56
C THR A 420 -19.06 21.29 5.52
N LEU A 421 -18.38 20.17 5.81
CA LEU A 421 -18.34 18.98 4.98
C LEU A 421 -18.63 17.71 5.81
N ALA A 422 -18.56 16.53 5.18
CA ALA A 422 -18.88 15.25 5.77
C ALA A 422 -18.15 14.99 7.10
N VAL A 423 -18.87 14.57 8.12
CA VAL A 423 -18.28 14.04 9.36
C VAL A 423 -17.80 12.64 9.08
N LYS A 424 -16.52 12.36 9.38
CA LYS A 424 -15.85 11.09 9.08
C LYS A 424 -15.66 10.20 10.31
N THR A 425 -15.44 10.79 11.46
CA THR A 425 -15.07 10.07 12.68
C THR A 425 -15.57 10.78 13.93
N LEU A 426 -15.85 10.03 14.98
CA LEU A 426 -16.34 10.48 16.27
C LEU A 426 -15.65 9.74 17.40
N ALA A 427 -15.41 10.42 18.52
CA ALA A 427 -14.98 9.80 19.77
C ALA A 427 -15.52 10.58 20.97
N PHE A 428 -16.06 9.89 21.99
CA PHE A 428 -16.38 10.48 23.28
C PHE A 428 -15.13 10.58 24.15
N ALA A 429 -15.01 11.63 24.91
CA ALA A 429 -14.01 11.74 25.96
C ALA A 429 -14.36 10.79 27.12
N PRO A 430 -13.37 10.09 27.72
CA PRO A 430 -13.65 9.07 28.75
C PRO A 430 -14.19 9.64 30.07
N SER A 431 -13.79 10.86 30.44
CA SER A 431 -14.07 11.44 31.76
C SER A 431 -14.82 12.77 31.73
N GLN A 432 -15.02 13.35 30.55
CA GLN A 432 -15.65 14.66 30.38
C GLN A 432 -16.86 14.54 29.46
N PRO A 433 -17.88 15.41 29.60
CA PRO A 433 -19.04 15.41 28.72
C PRO A 433 -18.72 16.02 27.34
N TRP A 434 -17.63 15.55 26.72
CA TRP A 434 -17.19 16.04 25.43
C TRP A 434 -17.26 14.97 24.36
N LEU A 435 -17.59 15.40 23.16
CA LEU A 435 -17.50 14.62 21.93
C LEU A 435 -16.51 15.30 21.00
N ALA A 436 -15.57 14.53 20.44
CA ALA A 436 -14.73 15.00 19.35
C ALA A 436 -15.25 14.48 18.02
N SER A 437 -15.19 15.31 16.98
CA SER A 437 -15.58 14.95 15.62
C SER A 437 -14.56 15.41 14.61
N GLY A 438 -14.19 14.53 13.67
CA GLY A 438 -13.33 14.85 12.53
C GLY A 438 -14.11 14.87 11.23
N SER A 439 -13.73 15.79 10.35
CA SER A 439 -14.48 16.05 9.12
C SER A 439 -13.59 16.21 7.90
N SER A 440 -14.20 16.01 6.73
CA SER A 440 -13.59 16.36 5.45
C SER A 440 -13.31 17.86 5.30
N ASP A 441 -13.85 18.72 6.18
CA ASP A 441 -13.53 20.13 6.22
C ASP A 441 -12.16 20.44 6.86
N ARG A 442 -11.34 19.41 7.13
CA ARG A 442 -9.99 19.44 7.69
C ARG A 442 -9.94 19.85 9.16
N SER A 443 -11.09 20.01 9.80
CA SER A 443 -11.16 20.42 11.20
C SER A 443 -11.57 19.27 12.11
N VAL A 444 -11.12 19.37 13.35
CA VAL A 444 -11.66 18.62 14.48
C VAL A 444 -12.44 19.59 15.35
N LYS A 445 -13.66 19.23 15.72
CA LYS A 445 -14.48 20.00 16.64
C LYS A 445 -14.69 19.23 17.93
N ILE A 446 -14.52 19.93 19.04
CA ILE A 446 -14.82 19.43 20.38
C ILE A 446 -16.15 20.05 20.81
N TRP A 447 -17.10 19.21 21.14
CA TRP A 447 -18.45 19.59 21.51
C TRP A 447 -18.67 19.45 23.01
N ASP A 448 -19.23 20.48 23.65
CA ASP A 448 -19.79 20.42 25.00
C ASP A 448 -21.20 19.84 24.90
N LEU A 449 -21.39 18.60 25.38
CA LEU A 449 -22.67 17.92 25.28
C LEU A 449 -23.73 18.45 26.23
N ALA A 450 -23.34 19.11 27.34
CA ALA A 450 -24.27 19.74 28.23
C ALA A 450 -24.89 21.02 27.63
N ARG A 451 -24.12 21.71 26.77
CA ARG A 451 -24.55 22.94 26.10
C ARG A 451 -24.91 22.76 24.64
N LEU A 452 -24.61 21.60 24.06
CA LEU A 452 -24.77 21.25 22.63
C LEU A 452 -24.09 22.28 21.71
N LYS A 453 -22.89 22.75 22.09
CA LYS A 453 -22.12 23.77 21.36
C LYS A 453 -20.69 23.35 21.14
N VAL A 454 -20.06 23.87 20.07
CA VAL A 454 -18.65 23.74 19.84
C VAL A 454 -17.86 24.44 20.94
N LEU A 455 -17.00 23.72 21.62
CA LEU A 455 -16.09 24.25 22.64
C LEU A 455 -14.76 24.69 22.00
N HIS A 456 -14.17 23.85 21.15
CA HIS A 456 -12.92 24.13 20.43
C HIS A 456 -12.99 23.65 18.99
N THR A 457 -12.19 24.29 18.13
CA THR A 457 -11.96 23.85 16.75
C THR A 457 -10.45 23.77 16.52
N LEU A 458 -9.96 22.58 16.15
CA LEU A 458 -8.57 22.31 15.82
C LEU A 458 -8.47 22.19 14.29
N ALA A 459 -7.64 22.99 13.63
CA ALA A 459 -7.62 23.13 12.18
C ALA A 459 -6.20 23.05 11.59
N ASP A 460 -5.36 22.21 12.17
CA ASP A 460 -3.95 22.05 11.77
C ASP A 460 -3.71 20.99 10.68
N HIS A 461 -4.71 20.12 10.44
CA HIS A 461 -4.62 19.17 9.35
C HIS A 461 -4.83 19.83 7.99
N THR A 462 -4.05 19.42 7.00
CA THR A 462 -4.12 19.97 5.64
C THR A 462 -5.15 19.27 4.76
N TRP A 463 -5.60 18.06 5.15
CA TRP A 463 -6.61 17.25 4.47
C TRP A 463 -7.67 16.72 5.45
N SER A 464 -8.63 15.93 4.93
CA SER A 464 -9.73 15.34 5.73
C SER A 464 -9.23 14.66 7.00
N VAL A 465 -9.88 14.89 8.12
CA VAL A 465 -9.66 14.14 9.37
C VAL A 465 -10.51 12.89 9.33
N THR A 466 -9.87 11.74 9.33
CA THR A 466 -10.49 10.42 9.09
C THR A 466 -10.56 9.56 10.34
N ALA A 467 -9.71 9.82 11.34
CA ALA A 467 -9.64 9.06 12.57
C ALA A 467 -9.43 9.95 13.78
N ILE A 468 -10.09 9.61 14.90
CA ILE A 468 -9.95 10.29 16.20
C ILE A 468 -10.00 9.24 17.31
N ALA A 469 -9.14 9.41 18.32
CA ALA A 469 -9.18 8.63 19.54
C ALA A 469 -8.76 9.48 20.75
N PHE A 470 -9.45 9.34 21.88
CA PHE A 470 -8.98 9.86 23.18
C PHE A 470 -8.11 8.81 23.88
N SER A 471 -7.09 9.26 24.58
CA SER A 471 -6.39 8.39 25.53
C SER A 471 -7.30 7.97 26.69
N PRO A 472 -7.16 6.77 27.26
CA PRO A 472 -8.05 6.27 28.33
C PRO A 472 -8.09 7.15 29.57
N ASP A 473 -7.00 7.86 29.86
CA ASP A 473 -6.89 8.82 30.96
C ASP A 473 -7.49 10.21 30.63
N GLY A 474 -7.89 10.42 29.37
CA GLY A 474 -8.45 11.69 28.90
C GLY A 474 -7.44 12.83 28.77
N GLN A 475 -6.12 12.55 28.88
CA GLN A 475 -5.10 13.59 28.78
C GLN A 475 -4.80 13.98 27.33
N PHE A 476 -4.89 13.04 26.39
CA PHE A 476 -4.56 13.26 25.00
C PHE A 476 -5.71 12.94 24.06
N LEU A 477 -5.76 13.68 22.97
CA LEU A 477 -6.55 13.39 21.79
C LEU A 477 -5.60 13.12 20.63
N ALA A 478 -5.74 11.98 19.96
CA ALA A 478 -5.06 11.67 18.72
C ALA A 478 -6.01 11.91 17.53
N THR A 479 -5.51 12.56 16.49
CA THR A 479 -6.26 12.82 15.24
C THR A 479 -5.44 12.36 14.06
N GLY A 480 -6.02 11.55 13.18
CA GLY A 480 -5.40 11.02 11.96
C GLY A 480 -6.10 11.57 10.72
N SER A 481 -5.32 11.81 9.68
CA SER A 481 -5.80 12.51 8.49
C SER A 481 -5.36 11.84 7.19
N GLU A 482 -6.05 12.21 6.11
CA GLU A 482 -5.62 11.92 4.74
C GLU A 482 -4.29 12.60 4.39
N ASP A 483 -3.82 13.58 5.19
CA ASP A 483 -2.48 14.18 5.07
C ASP A 483 -1.36 13.27 5.56
N ARG A 484 -1.68 12.04 5.94
CA ARG A 484 -0.75 10.98 6.36
C ARG A 484 -0.09 11.21 7.72
N THR A 485 -0.54 12.23 8.45
CA THR A 485 -0.02 12.54 9.78
C THR A 485 -1.02 12.19 10.87
N ILE A 486 -0.49 11.91 12.05
CA ILE A 486 -1.25 11.83 13.29
C ILE A 486 -0.81 13.01 14.16
N GLN A 487 -1.75 13.76 14.67
CA GLN A 487 -1.46 14.86 15.60
C GLN A 487 -1.95 14.48 16.99
N LEU A 488 -1.11 14.69 18.00
CA LEU A 488 -1.44 14.51 19.41
C LEU A 488 -1.68 15.87 20.05
N TRP A 489 -2.82 15.99 20.72
CA TRP A 489 -3.28 17.20 21.38
C TRP A 489 -3.43 16.96 22.88
N GLU A 490 -2.98 17.89 23.71
CA GLU A 490 -3.24 17.86 25.14
C GLU A 490 -4.68 18.37 25.40
N CYS A 491 -5.54 17.55 25.99
CA CYS A 491 -6.95 17.88 26.21
C CYS A 491 -7.19 19.03 27.21
N LYS A 492 -6.23 19.32 28.07
CA LYS A 492 -6.33 20.41 29.04
C LYS A 492 -6.15 21.80 28.42
N SER A 493 -5.21 21.92 27.49
CA SER A 493 -4.83 23.18 26.83
C SER A 493 -5.32 23.28 25.38
N TRP A 494 -5.67 22.14 24.77
CA TRP A 494 -5.95 21.97 23.33
C TRP A 494 -4.78 22.42 22.44
N GLN A 495 -3.57 22.36 23.01
CA GLN A 495 -2.35 22.62 22.25
C GLN A 495 -1.85 21.32 21.61
N LYS A 496 -1.33 21.45 20.39
CA LYS A 496 -0.67 20.36 19.73
C LYS A 496 0.67 20.05 20.42
N VAL A 497 0.81 18.82 20.91
CA VAL A 497 2.02 18.35 21.60
C VAL A 497 2.99 17.76 20.59
N ARG A 498 2.48 17.02 19.60
CA ARG A 498 3.33 16.24 18.70
C ARG A 498 2.63 15.94 17.37
N THR A 499 3.44 15.77 16.32
CA THR A 499 3.02 15.22 15.04
C THR A 499 3.78 13.92 14.80
N LEU A 500 3.08 12.82 14.55
CA LEU A 500 3.66 11.52 14.20
C LEU A 500 3.57 11.36 12.68
N SER A 501 4.69 11.15 12.04
CA SER A 501 4.81 10.95 10.60
C SER A 501 5.45 9.59 10.34
N GLY A 502 5.07 8.91 9.25
CA GLY A 502 5.65 7.62 8.91
C GLY A 502 4.73 6.70 8.11
N HIS A 503 3.41 6.94 8.11
CA HIS A 503 2.54 6.29 7.13
C HIS A 503 2.71 6.92 5.75
N GLY A 504 2.81 6.08 4.70
CA GLY A 504 2.91 6.52 3.31
C GLY A 504 1.56 6.96 2.71
N TRP A 505 0.44 6.61 3.35
CA TRP A 505 -0.93 6.81 2.86
C TRP A 505 -1.85 7.32 3.97
N PRO A 506 -3.09 7.75 3.64
CA PRO A 506 -4.08 8.23 4.61
C PRO A 506 -4.22 7.34 5.84
N ILE A 507 -4.31 7.98 7.00
CA ILE A 507 -4.68 7.33 8.25
C ILE A 507 -6.19 7.06 8.22
N THR A 508 -6.60 5.87 8.54
CA THR A 508 -8.02 5.46 8.50
C THR A 508 -8.61 5.21 9.87
N SER A 509 -7.78 4.78 10.82
CA SER A 509 -8.23 4.40 12.15
C SER A 509 -7.14 4.61 13.18
N LEU A 510 -7.53 4.96 14.40
CA LEU A 510 -6.67 5.16 15.57
C LEU A 510 -7.26 4.45 16.79
N ALA A 511 -6.43 3.86 17.61
CA ALA A 511 -6.82 3.29 18.88
C ALA A 511 -5.69 3.39 19.91
N PHE A 512 -5.95 3.90 21.11
CA PHE A 512 -5.00 3.85 22.22
C PHE A 512 -5.02 2.49 22.91
N THR A 513 -3.88 2.08 23.47
CA THR A 513 -3.84 0.96 24.41
C THR A 513 -4.51 1.32 25.72
N PRO A 514 -5.06 0.34 26.48
CA PRO A 514 -5.78 0.61 27.72
C PRO A 514 -4.94 1.31 28.79
N ASP A 515 -3.62 1.17 28.76
CA ASP A 515 -2.67 1.86 29.61
C ASP A 515 -2.30 3.27 29.14
N GLY A 516 -2.76 3.67 27.93
CA GLY A 516 -2.48 4.96 27.31
C GLY A 516 -1.05 5.14 26.80
N ASN A 517 -0.18 4.13 26.92
CA ASN A 517 1.23 4.25 26.57
C ASN A 517 1.49 4.18 25.08
N TRP A 518 0.67 3.42 24.36
CA TRP A 518 0.83 3.21 22.93
C TRP A 518 -0.42 3.66 22.15
N LEU A 519 -0.18 4.09 20.91
CA LEU A 519 -1.20 4.42 19.93
C LEU A 519 -1.05 3.51 18.72
N LEU A 520 -2.14 2.91 18.30
CA LEU A 520 -2.24 2.12 17.07
C LEU A 520 -2.81 2.99 15.96
N SER A 521 -2.27 2.87 14.76
CA SER A 521 -2.80 3.51 13.57
C SER A 521 -2.92 2.52 12.42
N GLY A 522 -4.09 2.45 11.79
CA GLY A 522 -4.33 1.76 10.53
C GLY A 522 -4.28 2.73 9.37
N SER A 523 -3.79 2.28 8.21
CA SER A 523 -3.60 3.14 7.04
C SER A 523 -3.91 2.40 5.72
N TRP A 524 -4.16 3.19 4.68
CA TRP A 524 -4.24 2.68 3.32
C TRP A 524 -2.91 2.12 2.80
N ASP A 525 -1.78 2.36 3.50
CA ASP A 525 -0.49 1.72 3.19
C ASP A 525 -0.43 0.23 3.55
N LYS A 526 -1.57 -0.36 3.97
CA LYS A 526 -1.75 -1.78 4.29
C LYS A 526 -1.08 -2.21 5.60
N THR A 527 -0.61 -1.24 6.40
CA THR A 527 0.09 -1.49 7.67
C THR A 527 -0.67 -0.95 8.87
N ILE A 528 -0.46 -1.60 10.01
CA ILE A 528 -0.77 -1.04 11.31
C ILE A 528 0.57 -0.64 11.94
N LYS A 529 0.66 0.57 12.45
CA LYS A 529 1.83 1.02 13.22
C LYS A 529 1.47 1.19 14.68
N VAL A 530 2.44 0.88 15.53
CA VAL A 530 2.36 1.07 16.98
C VAL A 530 3.33 2.18 17.35
N TRP A 531 2.84 3.21 18.00
CA TRP A 531 3.60 4.40 18.36
C TRP A 531 3.70 4.52 19.88
N GLN A 532 4.85 4.92 20.39
CA GLN A 532 4.98 5.33 21.79
C GLN A 532 4.46 6.76 21.96
N VAL A 533 3.44 6.94 22.77
CA VAL A 533 2.78 8.25 22.95
C VAL A 533 3.73 9.30 23.54
N SER A 534 4.58 8.90 24.50
CA SER A 534 5.49 9.81 25.19
C SER A 534 6.63 10.32 24.32
N THR A 535 7.18 9.50 23.40
CA THR A 535 8.31 9.86 22.53
C THR A 535 7.88 10.20 21.11
N GLY A 536 6.81 9.57 20.62
CA GLY A 536 6.35 9.66 19.24
C GLY A 536 7.05 8.69 18.28
N GLU A 537 7.87 7.78 18.81
CA GLU A 537 8.60 6.79 18.03
C GLU A 537 7.71 5.65 17.56
N GLU A 538 7.95 5.14 16.34
CA GLU A 538 7.34 3.91 15.84
C GLU A 538 8.00 2.72 16.52
N LEU A 539 7.22 1.98 17.32
CA LEU A 539 7.71 0.82 18.07
C LEU A 539 7.61 -0.48 17.26
N ALA A 540 6.56 -0.61 16.45
CA ALA A 540 6.29 -1.81 15.69
C ALA A 540 5.46 -1.51 14.45
N ARG A 541 5.61 -2.36 13.43
CA ARG A 541 4.84 -2.33 12.20
C ARG A 541 4.28 -3.72 11.92
N LEU A 542 2.96 -3.83 11.81
CA LEU A 542 2.28 -5.08 11.48
C LEU A 542 1.91 -5.05 9.99
N THR A 543 2.41 -6.04 9.27
CA THR A 543 2.20 -6.21 7.83
C THR A 543 1.49 -7.52 7.56
N GLY A 544 0.75 -7.60 6.45
CA GLY A 544 0.09 -8.84 6.04
C GLY A 544 -1.20 -8.62 5.27
N HIS A 545 -1.96 -7.54 5.53
CA HIS A 545 -3.09 -7.19 4.67
C HIS A 545 -2.64 -6.91 3.24
N ARG A 546 -3.47 -7.35 2.27
CA ARG A 546 -3.18 -7.21 0.84
C ARG A 546 -3.69 -5.91 0.25
N ASP A 547 -4.55 -5.20 1.00
CA ASP A 547 -5.14 -3.92 0.61
C ASP A 547 -5.30 -3.00 1.82
N ALA A 548 -5.83 -1.78 1.60
CA ALA A 548 -6.00 -0.74 2.59
C ALA A 548 -6.62 -1.26 3.89
N ILE A 549 -6.07 -0.86 5.02
CA ILE A 549 -6.68 -1.09 6.33
C ILE A 549 -7.70 0.01 6.56
N ASN A 550 -8.95 -0.35 6.75
CA ASN A 550 -10.06 0.59 6.94
C ASN A 550 -10.33 0.89 8.42
N ALA A 551 -10.13 -0.12 9.30
CA ALA A 551 -10.37 0.05 10.73
C ALA A 551 -9.45 -0.85 11.57
N VAL A 552 -9.10 -0.38 12.77
CA VAL A 552 -8.41 -1.15 13.80
C VAL A 552 -9.18 -1.02 15.11
N ALA A 553 -9.21 -2.10 15.89
CA ALA A 553 -9.77 -2.12 17.23
C ALA A 553 -8.85 -2.91 18.15
N LEU A 554 -8.80 -2.52 19.42
CA LEU A 554 -8.01 -3.19 20.43
C LEU A 554 -8.91 -3.81 21.50
N ALA A 555 -8.58 -5.03 21.91
CA ALA A 555 -9.28 -5.69 23.01
C ALA A 555 -9.07 -4.93 24.33
N PRO A 556 -10.06 -4.95 25.24
CA PRO A 556 -10.00 -4.20 26.50
C PRO A 556 -8.78 -4.50 27.39
N LYS A 557 -8.20 -5.68 27.26
CA LYS A 557 -6.97 -6.06 27.97
C LYS A 557 -5.68 -5.65 27.24
N GLY A 558 -5.78 -5.15 25.99
CA GLY A 558 -4.62 -4.78 25.20
C GLY A 558 -3.86 -5.94 24.55
N GLU A 559 -4.33 -7.20 24.71
CA GLU A 559 -3.61 -8.39 24.26
C GLU A 559 -3.86 -8.76 22.79
N THR A 560 -4.98 -8.29 22.21
CA THR A 560 -5.41 -8.62 20.86
C THR A 560 -5.81 -7.38 20.10
N ILE A 561 -5.25 -7.19 18.90
CA ILE A 561 -5.67 -6.19 17.92
C ILE A 561 -6.51 -6.90 16.86
N ALA A 562 -7.60 -6.28 16.45
CA ALA A 562 -8.35 -6.66 15.27
C ALA A 562 -8.21 -5.59 14.19
N SER A 563 -8.03 -5.99 12.95
CA SER A 563 -7.97 -5.09 11.81
C SER A 563 -8.91 -5.53 10.71
N ALA A 564 -9.55 -4.57 10.05
CA ALA A 564 -10.44 -4.75 8.92
C ALA A 564 -9.85 -4.10 7.68
N SER A 565 -9.95 -4.78 6.53
CA SER A 565 -9.29 -4.33 5.30
C SER A 565 -10.21 -4.41 4.07
N ALA A 566 -9.86 -3.60 3.08
CA ALA A 566 -10.44 -3.67 1.74
C ALA A 566 -10.11 -5.00 1.03
N ASP A 567 -9.14 -5.79 1.52
CA ASP A 567 -8.84 -7.15 1.03
C ASP A 567 -9.89 -8.20 1.41
N GLN A 568 -11.04 -7.79 1.95
CA GLN A 568 -12.19 -8.61 2.37
C GLN A 568 -11.92 -9.50 3.58
N THR A 569 -10.80 -9.27 4.28
CA THR A 569 -10.43 -10.05 5.47
C THR A 569 -10.37 -9.19 6.72
N LEU A 570 -10.55 -9.87 7.87
CA LEU A 570 -10.10 -9.33 9.15
C LEU A 570 -8.88 -10.13 9.61
N ARG A 571 -8.03 -9.49 10.39
CA ARG A 571 -6.91 -10.16 11.05
C ARG A 571 -6.92 -9.92 12.53
N LEU A 572 -6.57 -10.96 13.27
CA LEU A 572 -6.29 -10.89 14.69
C LEU A 572 -4.79 -10.95 14.91
N TRP A 573 -4.29 -10.05 15.75
CA TRP A 573 -2.88 -9.93 16.09
C TRP A 573 -2.73 -10.07 17.58
N GLN A 574 -1.82 -10.93 18.04
CA GLN A 574 -1.56 -11.17 19.45
C GLN A 574 -0.10 -10.91 19.79
N GLN A 575 0.14 -10.42 21.00
CA GLN A 575 1.49 -10.30 21.52
C GLN A 575 2.08 -11.69 21.78
N THR A 576 3.26 -11.95 21.24
CA THR A 576 4.02 -13.14 21.60
C THR A 576 4.58 -12.91 23.02
N PRO A 577 4.29 -13.78 24.00
CA PRO A 577 4.91 -13.65 25.30
C PRO A 577 6.44 -13.72 25.14
N PRO A 578 7.23 -12.97 25.93
CA PRO A 578 8.67 -13.07 25.91
C PRO A 578 9.03 -14.53 26.18
N GLN A 579 9.74 -15.18 25.24
CA GLN A 579 10.27 -16.51 25.46
C GLN A 579 11.19 -16.44 26.68
N GLU A 580 10.73 -16.93 27.82
CA GLU A 580 11.59 -17.23 28.96
C GLU A 580 12.69 -18.15 28.44
N ARG A 581 13.95 -17.75 28.69
CA ARG A 581 15.15 -18.54 28.41
C ARG A 581 15.09 -19.85 29.22
N LEU A 582 14.42 -20.86 28.73
CA LEU A 582 14.45 -22.24 29.21
C LEU A 582 15.71 -23.01 28.76
N GLY A 583 16.82 -22.31 28.51
CA GLY A 583 18.07 -22.87 27.96
C GLY A 583 19.28 -22.88 28.89
N GLU A 584 19.25 -22.28 30.07
CA GLU A 584 20.48 -22.17 30.90
C GLU A 584 20.48 -22.95 32.22
N LEU A 585 19.50 -23.79 32.51
CA LEU A 585 19.46 -24.58 33.77
C LEU A 585 19.73 -26.10 33.64
N GLN A 586 20.10 -26.59 32.45
CA GLN A 586 20.47 -28.02 32.30
C GLN A 586 21.98 -28.28 32.11
N GLY A 587 22.86 -27.29 32.28
CA GLY A 587 24.30 -27.39 32.05
C GLY A 587 25.19 -27.48 33.30
N ARG A 588 24.65 -27.63 34.54
CA ARG A 588 25.48 -27.76 35.74
C ARG A 588 24.97 -28.82 36.71
N ARG A 589 24.93 -30.08 36.27
CA ARG A 589 25.00 -31.25 37.18
C ARG A 589 25.69 -32.39 36.45
N GLY A 590 26.91 -32.61 36.80
CA GLY A 590 27.62 -33.82 36.41
C GLY A 590 29.09 -33.58 36.17
N ILE A 591 29.88 -33.58 37.24
CA ILE A 591 31.16 -34.30 37.39
C ILE A 591 31.61 -34.02 38.84
N LYS A 592 31.38 -34.95 39.71
CA LYS A 592 32.25 -35.30 40.85
C LYS A 592 31.95 -36.72 41.24
N SER A 593 32.90 -37.51 41.03
CA SER A 593 33.54 -38.71 41.65
C SER A 593 33.84 -39.76 40.60
#